data_a186e957a18efe1ee600ea57a733fe54
#
_entry.id   a186e957a18efe1ee600ea57a733fe54
#
_cell.length_a   1.000
_cell.length_b   1.000
_cell.length_c   1.000
_cell.angle_alpha   90.00
_cell.angle_beta   90.00
_cell.angle_gamma   90.00
#
_symmetry.space_group_name_H-M   'P 1'
#
loop_
_entity.id
_entity.type
_entity.pdbx_description
1 polymer ?
#
loop_
_entity_poly.entity_id
_entity_poly.type
_entity_poly.pdbx_seq_one_letter_code
_entity_poly.pdbx_strand_id
1 'polypeptide(L)'
;MERETPEPAAPATFLRSEEEASPESVRARFERMIRRVQAEVCAELEVVEGGAGGGGGAALFREDAWTRPGGGGGISRVFQGGRVFEKAAVNVSVVYGVMPPEAYRAARPEAAAAAGGEKAGPVPFFAAGVSSVIHPVNPFAPTMHFNYRYFETEAPKDAPGAPRQWWFGGGTDLTPSYIIEEDVKHFHSVYDRGTTFGLKTGGRIESILVSLPLTARWEYDNKPEVGSEEWKLLDTCINPKEWI
;
A
#
# COMPACT_ATOMS: atom_id res chain seq x y z
N MET A 1 20.06 26.48 -1.18
CA MET A 1 18.91 25.92 -1.92
C MET A 1 19.48 25.08 -3.05
N GLU A 2 19.57 23.79 -2.85
CA GLU A 2 19.88 22.85 -3.92
C GLU A 2 18.71 22.92 -4.92
N ARG A 3 19.03 23.07 -6.19
CA ARG A 3 18.03 22.99 -7.26
C ARG A 3 17.51 21.56 -7.29
N GLU A 4 16.25 21.35 -6.94
CA GLU A 4 15.60 20.08 -7.16
C GLU A 4 15.75 19.74 -8.64
N THR A 5 16.45 18.66 -8.93
CA THR A 5 16.47 18.07 -10.27
C THR A 5 15.03 17.62 -10.57
N PRO A 6 14.49 17.91 -11.76
CA PRO A 6 13.15 17.43 -12.11
C PRO A 6 13.08 15.92 -11.91
N GLU A 7 12.04 15.47 -11.21
CA GLU A 7 11.80 14.04 -11.03
C GLU A 7 11.67 13.37 -12.41
N PRO A 8 12.31 12.23 -12.64
CA PRO A 8 12.22 11.56 -13.91
C PRO A 8 10.76 11.10 -14.16
N ALA A 9 10.30 11.27 -15.39
CA ALA A 9 8.99 10.77 -15.79
C ALA A 9 8.92 9.25 -15.58
N ALA A 10 7.74 8.76 -15.15
CA ALA A 10 7.54 7.33 -14.98
C ALA A 10 7.79 6.57 -16.29
N PRO A 11 8.54 5.46 -16.28
CA PRO A 11 8.75 4.64 -17.45
C PRO A 11 7.41 4.03 -17.91
N ALA A 12 7.31 3.66 -19.18
CA ALA A 12 6.12 3.01 -19.74
C ALA A 12 5.77 1.70 -19.01
N THR A 13 6.78 0.97 -18.57
CA THR A 13 6.63 -0.24 -17.75
C THR A 13 7.84 -0.39 -16.80
N PHE A 14 7.64 -1.10 -15.68
CA PHE A 14 8.69 -1.54 -14.77
C PHE A 14 9.05 -3.02 -14.96
N LEU A 15 8.44 -3.70 -15.90
CA LEU A 15 8.74 -5.10 -16.23
C LEU A 15 10.17 -5.24 -16.81
N ARG A 16 10.69 -6.45 -16.77
CA ARG A 16 11.91 -6.79 -17.52
C ARG A 16 11.61 -6.81 -19.02
N SER A 17 12.61 -6.50 -19.84
CA SER A 17 12.48 -6.48 -21.30
C SER A 17 11.92 -7.79 -21.90
N GLU A 18 12.26 -8.93 -21.31
CA GLU A 18 11.75 -10.25 -21.69
C GLU A 18 10.22 -10.37 -21.44
N GLU A 19 9.73 -9.68 -20.43
CA GLU A 19 8.32 -9.67 -20.01
C GLU A 19 7.50 -8.66 -20.81
N GLU A 20 8.12 -7.58 -21.24
CA GLU A 20 7.55 -6.62 -22.19
C GLU A 20 7.17 -7.28 -23.53
N ALA A 21 7.94 -8.27 -23.95
CA ALA A 21 7.68 -9.04 -25.16
C ALA A 21 6.43 -9.94 -25.05
N SER A 22 5.84 -10.06 -23.85
CA SER A 22 4.66 -10.89 -23.56
C SER A 22 3.50 -10.06 -22.97
N PRO A 23 2.87 -9.17 -23.76
CA PRO A 23 1.86 -8.23 -23.27
C PRO A 23 0.62 -8.90 -22.66
N GLU A 24 0.36 -10.16 -23.02
CA GLU A 24 -0.76 -10.95 -22.48
C GLU A 24 -0.40 -11.75 -21.21
N SER A 25 0.83 -11.67 -20.76
CA SER A 25 1.25 -12.30 -19.50
C SER A 25 0.46 -11.73 -18.32
N VAL A 26 0.30 -12.53 -17.27
CA VAL A 26 -0.37 -12.07 -16.03
C VAL A 26 0.34 -10.85 -15.46
N ARG A 27 1.68 -10.81 -15.49
CA ARG A 27 2.49 -9.69 -15.01
C ARG A 27 2.17 -8.40 -15.76
N ALA A 28 2.18 -8.44 -17.10
CA ALA A 28 1.91 -7.27 -17.93
C ALA A 28 0.45 -6.79 -17.81
N ARG A 29 -0.49 -7.72 -17.79
CA ARG A 29 -1.93 -7.39 -17.60
C ARG A 29 -2.17 -6.78 -16.23
N PHE A 30 -1.54 -7.31 -15.19
CA PHE A 30 -1.69 -6.83 -13.83
C PHE A 30 -1.05 -5.43 -13.67
N GLU A 31 0.14 -5.18 -14.20
CA GLU A 31 0.75 -3.85 -14.18
C GLU A 31 -0.14 -2.81 -14.88
N ARG A 32 -0.65 -3.11 -16.07
CA ARG A 32 -1.57 -2.20 -16.77
C ARG A 32 -2.83 -1.91 -15.95
N MET A 33 -3.38 -2.94 -15.30
CA MET A 33 -4.57 -2.79 -14.46
C MET A 33 -4.29 -1.87 -13.25
N ILE A 34 -3.22 -2.10 -12.50
CA ILE A 34 -2.94 -1.30 -11.29
C ILE A 34 -2.60 0.15 -11.62
N ARG A 35 -1.94 0.42 -12.75
CA ARG A 35 -1.70 1.79 -13.23
C ARG A 35 -3.00 2.50 -13.60
N ARG A 36 -3.92 1.79 -14.28
CA ARG A 36 -5.24 2.32 -14.59
C ARG A 36 -6.02 2.62 -13.32
N VAL A 37 -6.07 1.70 -12.35
CA VAL A 37 -6.72 1.91 -11.05
C VAL A 37 -6.13 3.10 -10.33
N GLN A 38 -4.81 3.28 -10.31
CA GLN A 38 -4.18 4.46 -9.73
C GLN A 38 -4.70 5.74 -10.38
N ALA A 39 -4.75 5.78 -11.70
CA ALA A 39 -5.21 6.97 -12.42
C ALA A 39 -6.69 7.28 -12.17
N GLU A 40 -7.54 6.27 -12.19
CA GLU A 40 -8.98 6.38 -11.94
C GLU A 40 -9.25 6.87 -10.51
N VAL A 41 -8.62 6.24 -9.50
CA VAL A 41 -8.80 6.63 -8.09
C VAL A 41 -8.31 8.07 -7.84
N CYS A 42 -7.16 8.45 -8.37
CA CYS A 42 -6.66 9.82 -8.22
C CYS A 42 -7.62 10.84 -8.85
N ALA A 43 -8.14 10.55 -10.05
CA ALA A 43 -9.08 11.44 -10.73
C ALA A 43 -10.39 11.61 -9.94
N GLU A 44 -10.94 10.54 -9.38
CA GLU A 44 -12.15 10.62 -8.56
C GLU A 44 -11.92 11.39 -7.25
N LEU A 45 -10.77 11.21 -6.61
CA LEU A 45 -10.41 11.99 -5.40
C LEU A 45 -10.25 13.48 -5.73
N GLU A 46 -9.68 13.82 -6.87
CA GLU A 46 -9.57 15.21 -7.35
C GLU A 46 -10.95 15.83 -7.60
N VAL A 47 -11.90 15.07 -8.15
CA VAL A 47 -13.29 15.53 -8.31
C VAL A 47 -13.94 15.82 -6.96
N VAL A 48 -13.78 14.94 -5.98
CA VAL A 48 -14.32 15.12 -4.64
C VAL A 48 -13.69 16.33 -3.95
N GLU A 49 -12.39 16.54 -4.08
CA GLU A 49 -11.66 17.65 -3.50
C GLU A 49 -12.03 18.99 -4.14
N GLY A 50 -12.16 19.03 -5.47
CA GLY A 50 -12.52 20.23 -6.23
C GLY A 50 -14.00 20.63 -6.14
N GLY A 51 -14.88 19.72 -5.77
CA GLY A 51 -16.33 19.87 -5.85
C GLY A 51 -16.83 19.88 -7.29
N ALA A 52 -18.12 19.63 -7.48
CA ALA A 52 -18.78 19.58 -8.81
C ALA A 52 -18.77 20.90 -9.62
N GLY A 53 -18.00 21.91 -9.21
CA GLY A 53 -17.93 23.23 -9.83
C GLY A 53 -16.52 23.86 -9.83
N GLY A 54 -15.51 23.11 -9.45
CA GLY A 54 -14.12 23.60 -9.39
C GLY A 54 -13.53 23.71 -10.79
N GLY A 55 -13.52 24.93 -11.33
CA GLY A 55 -12.86 25.20 -12.61
C GLY A 55 -11.37 24.88 -12.55
N GLY A 56 -10.91 24.14 -13.53
CA GLY A 56 -9.56 24.10 -14.08
C GLY A 56 -8.39 24.22 -13.12
N GLY A 57 -8.30 23.40 -12.07
CA GLY A 57 -7.13 23.37 -11.20
C GLY A 57 -6.07 22.44 -11.80
N ALA A 58 -4.80 22.78 -11.58
CA ALA A 58 -3.68 21.87 -11.80
C ALA A 58 -3.91 20.56 -11.03
N ALA A 59 -3.39 19.44 -11.55
CA ALA A 59 -3.45 18.16 -10.89
C ALA A 59 -3.02 18.28 -9.43
N LEU A 60 -3.87 17.83 -8.51
CA LEU A 60 -3.62 17.93 -7.07
C LEU A 60 -2.59 16.89 -6.60
N PHE A 61 -2.55 15.74 -7.27
CA PHE A 61 -1.59 14.69 -6.95
C PHE A 61 -0.21 14.98 -7.54
N ARG A 62 0.79 15.06 -6.68
CA ARG A 62 2.20 15.02 -7.08
C ARG A 62 2.59 13.58 -7.42
N GLU A 63 3.14 13.37 -8.59
CA GLU A 63 3.66 12.08 -9.01
C GLU A 63 5.17 11.99 -8.71
N ASP A 64 5.57 10.90 -8.07
CA ASP A 64 6.96 10.54 -7.79
C ASP A 64 7.22 9.13 -8.33
N ALA A 65 7.99 9.06 -9.42
CA ALA A 65 8.41 7.81 -10.04
C ALA A 65 9.78 7.40 -9.50
N TRP A 66 9.89 6.15 -9.06
CA TRP A 66 11.11 5.64 -8.46
C TRP A 66 11.50 4.28 -9.03
N THR A 67 12.80 3.99 -9.01
CA THR A 67 13.35 2.70 -9.41
C THR A 67 14.05 2.03 -8.24
N ARG A 68 14.04 0.70 -8.23
CA ARG A 68 14.67 -0.11 -7.19
C ARG A 68 15.99 -0.70 -7.71
N PRO A 69 17.11 -0.56 -6.97
CA PRO A 69 18.40 -1.14 -7.40
C PRO A 69 18.36 -2.66 -7.61
N GLY A 70 17.44 -3.37 -6.93
CA GLY A 70 17.26 -4.82 -7.07
C GLY A 70 16.36 -5.24 -8.25
N GLY A 71 15.77 -4.29 -8.95
CA GLY A 71 14.88 -4.48 -10.10
C GLY A 71 13.44 -4.04 -9.87
N GLY A 72 12.88 -3.42 -10.90
CA GLY A 72 11.56 -2.82 -10.88
C GLY A 72 11.54 -1.40 -10.32
N GLY A 73 10.36 -0.94 -9.93
CA GLY A 73 10.13 0.40 -9.42
C GLY A 73 8.67 0.64 -9.08
N GLY A 74 8.26 1.89 -9.06
CA GLY A 74 6.88 2.26 -8.78
C GLY A 74 6.58 3.73 -9.07
N ILE A 75 5.32 4.06 -8.85
CA ILE A 75 4.79 5.41 -8.98
C ILE A 75 4.00 5.70 -7.70
N SER A 76 4.41 6.71 -6.98
CA SER A 76 3.66 7.23 -5.85
C SER A 76 2.95 8.50 -6.29
N ARG A 77 1.63 8.55 -6.16
CA ARG A 77 0.85 9.78 -6.31
C ARG A 77 0.37 10.21 -4.95
N VAL A 78 0.76 11.41 -4.54
CA VAL A 78 0.52 11.93 -3.20
C VAL A 78 -0.10 13.32 -3.29
N PHE A 79 -1.16 13.53 -2.53
CA PHE A 79 -1.85 14.78 -2.34
C PHE A 79 -1.88 15.14 -0.85
N GLN A 80 -1.73 16.41 -0.49
CA GLN A 80 -1.70 16.88 0.90
C GLN A 80 -2.36 18.26 1.03
N GLY A 81 -2.97 18.50 2.18
CA GLY A 81 -3.47 19.81 2.57
C GLY A 81 -4.73 20.26 1.85
N GLY A 82 -5.61 19.32 1.48
CA GLY A 82 -6.88 19.61 0.87
C GLY A 82 -7.99 20.01 1.84
N ARG A 83 -9.12 20.31 1.28
CA ARG A 83 -10.33 20.73 2.00
C ARG A 83 -11.11 19.54 2.53
N VAL A 84 -11.18 18.45 1.76
CA VAL A 84 -11.89 17.20 2.09
C VAL A 84 -10.94 16.17 2.65
N PHE A 85 -9.75 16.07 2.05
CA PHE A 85 -8.72 15.13 2.47
C PHE A 85 -7.48 15.88 2.96
N GLU A 86 -7.02 15.61 4.18
CA GLU A 86 -5.75 16.18 4.67
C GLU A 86 -4.55 15.55 3.96
N LYS A 87 -4.67 14.26 3.59
CA LYS A 87 -3.67 13.51 2.84
C LYS A 87 -4.31 12.34 2.11
N ALA A 88 -3.92 12.14 0.87
CA ALA A 88 -4.25 10.96 0.12
C ALA A 88 -3.02 10.46 -0.65
N ALA A 89 -2.86 9.15 -0.74
CA ALA A 89 -1.81 8.54 -1.52
C ALA A 89 -2.32 7.30 -2.25
N VAL A 90 -1.91 7.17 -3.51
CA VAL A 90 -2.15 5.97 -4.32
C VAL A 90 -0.82 5.53 -4.91
N ASN A 91 -0.37 4.35 -4.53
CA ASN A 91 0.94 3.82 -4.89
C ASN A 91 0.82 2.62 -5.81
N VAL A 92 1.60 2.59 -6.85
CA VAL A 92 1.83 1.43 -7.72
C VAL A 92 3.26 0.96 -7.51
N SER A 93 3.47 -0.33 -7.36
CA SER A 93 4.79 -0.94 -7.33
C SER A 93 4.84 -2.19 -8.19
N VAL A 94 5.96 -2.36 -8.90
CA VAL A 94 6.31 -3.58 -9.64
C VAL A 94 7.75 -3.87 -9.31
N VAL A 95 7.99 -4.92 -8.52
CA VAL A 95 9.32 -5.23 -8.00
C VAL A 95 9.64 -6.70 -8.20
N TYR A 96 10.88 -6.98 -8.46
CA TYR A 96 11.39 -8.34 -8.63
C TYR A 96 12.83 -8.41 -8.11
N GLY A 97 13.30 -9.61 -7.89
CA GLY A 97 14.64 -9.84 -7.36
C GLY A 97 14.76 -11.21 -6.74
N VAL A 98 15.65 -11.31 -5.78
CA VAL A 98 15.88 -12.54 -5.02
C VAL A 98 15.55 -12.27 -3.56
N MET A 99 14.67 -13.07 -3.02
CA MET A 99 14.19 -12.96 -1.65
C MET A 99 15.05 -13.83 -0.73
N PRO A 100 15.56 -13.28 0.39
CA PRO A 100 16.19 -14.09 1.41
C PRO A 100 15.23 -15.14 1.99
N PRO A 101 15.73 -16.32 2.41
CA PRO A 101 14.90 -17.39 2.94
C PRO A 101 13.99 -16.97 4.09
N GLU A 102 14.45 -16.04 4.93
CA GLU A 102 13.69 -15.51 6.07
C GLU A 102 12.47 -14.69 5.63
N ALA A 103 12.62 -13.89 4.59
CA ALA A 103 11.53 -13.11 4.03
C ALA A 103 10.47 -14.03 3.37
N TYR A 104 10.91 -15.10 2.69
CA TYR A 104 10.02 -16.09 2.13
C TYR A 104 9.21 -16.82 3.21
N ARG A 105 9.87 -17.23 4.30
CA ARG A 105 9.21 -17.86 5.46
C ARG A 105 8.18 -16.92 6.13
N ALA A 106 8.51 -15.64 6.25
CA ALA A 106 7.60 -14.66 6.81
C ALA A 106 6.37 -14.43 5.92
N ALA A 107 6.54 -14.51 4.60
CA ALA A 107 5.44 -14.36 3.64
C ALA A 107 4.52 -15.59 3.59
N ARG A 108 5.05 -16.79 3.82
CA ARG A 108 4.32 -18.06 3.77
C ARG A 108 4.89 -19.12 4.73
N PRO A 109 4.52 -19.07 6.01
CA PRO A 109 4.99 -20.04 7.00
C PRO A 109 4.68 -21.49 6.64
N GLU A 110 3.48 -21.76 6.09
CA GLU A 110 3.03 -23.12 5.73
C GLU A 110 3.80 -23.68 4.52
N ALA A 111 4.02 -22.88 3.49
CA ALA A 111 4.76 -23.28 2.30
C ALA A 111 6.27 -23.44 2.60
N ALA A 112 6.81 -22.66 3.50
CA ALA A 112 8.18 -22.77 3.96
C ALA A 112 8.42 -24.05 4.77
N ALA A 113 7.45 -24.46 5.59
CA ALA A 113 7.49 -25.74 6.32
C ALA A 113 7.44 -26.94 5.37
N ALA A 114 6.59 -26.88 4.33
CA ALA A 114 6.47 -27.92 3.32
C ALA A 114 7.71 -28.05 2.41
N ALA A 115 8.46 -26.97 2.20
CA ALA A 115 9.68 -26.94 1.36
C ALA A 115 10.95 -27.42 2.09
N GLY A 116 10.84 -28.05 3.27
CA GLY A 116 11.97 -28.67 3.96
C GLY A 116 12.73 -27.74 4.92
N GLY A 117 12.12 -26.68 5.41
CA GLY A 117 12.62 -25.91 6.55
C GLY A 117 13.89 -25.10 6.26
N GLU A 118 14.97 -25.33 7.00
CA GLU A 118 16.19 -24.50 7.01
C GLU A 118 17.02 -24.46 5.72
N LYS A 119 16.74 -25.30 4.74
CA LYS A 119 17.56 -25.44 3.51
C LYS A 119 17.04 -24.72 2.27
N ALA A 120 15.97 -23.92 2.37
CA ALA A 120 15.52 -23.15 1.23
C ALA A 120 16.54 -22.05 0.89
N GLY A 121 17.16 -22.16 -0.27
CA GLY A 121 18.05 -21.12 -0.82
C GLY A 121 17.33 -19.82 -1.14
N PRO A 122 18.03 -18.81 -1.65
CA PRO A 122 17.41 -17.55 -2.10
C PRO A 122 16.36 -17.82 -3.19
N VAL A 123 15.15 -17.27 -3.01
CA VAL A 123 14.02 -17.51 -3.92
C VAL A 123 13.82 -16.31 -4.82
N PRO A 124 13.95 -16.45 -6.16
CA PRO A 124 13.58 -15.40 -7.07
C PRO A 124 12.08 -15.12 -6.99
N PHE A 125 11.71 -13.83 -7.05
CA PHE A 125 10.31 -13.40 -6.93
C PHE A 125 9.96 -12.27 -7.88
N PHE A 126 8.67 -12.15 -8.13
CA PHE A 126 8.02 -11.01 -8.73
C PHE A 126 6.83 -10.61 -7.84
N ALA A 127 6.67 -9.31 -7.62
CA ALA A 127 5.52 -8.76 -6.91
C ALA A 127 5.07 -7.46 -7.57
N ALA A 128 3.77 -7.31 -7.76
CA ALA A 128 3.17 -6.08 -8.24
C ALA A 128 1.94 -5.76 -7.40
N GLY A 129 1.65 -4.48 -7.22
CA GLY A 129 0.48 -4.09 -6.43
C GLY A 129 0.13 -2.62 -6.55
N VAL A 130 -1.12 -2.32 -6.19
CA VAL A 130 -1.63 -0.99 -5.92
C VAL A 130 -2.06 -0.92 -4.47
N SER A 131 -1.74 0.19 -3.82
CA SER A 131 -2.20 0.48 -2.46
C SER A 131 -2.60 1.94 -2.32
N SER A 132 -3.54 2.23 -1.45
CA SER A 132 -4.00 3.58 -1.19
C SER A 132 -4.29 3.77 0.29
N VAL A 133 -4.00 4.96 0.80
CA VAL A 133 -4.47 5.43 2.09
C VAL A 133 -5.00 6.84 1.91
N ILE A 134 -6.21 7.08 2.40
CA ILE A 134 -6.93 8.34 2.25
C ILE A 134 -7.37 8.80 3.64
N HIS A 135 -6.82 9.93 4.09
CA HIS A 135 -7.13 10.55 5.37
C HIS A 135 -8.08 11.72 5.17
N PRO A 136 -9.35 11.62 5.60
CA PRO A 136 -10.28 12.74 5.58
C PRO A 136 -9.87 13.84 6.58
N VAL A 137 -10.20 15.08 6.27
CA VAL A 137 -10.12 16.20 7.24
C VAL A 137 -11.16 16.05 8.36
N ASN A 138 -12.34 15.51 8.01
CA ASN A 138 -13.40 15.27 8.99
C ASN A 138 -13.08 14.04 9.84
N PRO A 139 -12.87 14.17 11.16
CA PRO A 139 -12.51 13.03 12.02
C PRO A 139 -13.65 12.01 12.18
N PHE A 140 -14.89 12.34 11.82
CA PHE A 140 -16.00 11.39 11.78
C PHE A 140 -16.07 10.56 10.49
N ALA A 141 -15.30 10.93 9.47
CA ALA A 141 -15.14 10.09 8.30
C ALA A 141 -13.93 9.16 8.49
N PRO A 142 -14.07 7.86 8.24
CA PRO A 142 -12.98 6.92 8.47
C PRO A 142 -11.85 7.11 7.46
N THR A 143 -10.62 6.84 7.87
CA THR A 143 -9.50 6.62 6.96
C THR A 143 -9.78 5.39 6.14
N MET A 144 -9.68 5.52 4.83
CA MET A 144 -9.84 4.40 3.91
C MET A 144 -8.46 3.90 3.46
N HIS A 145 -8.27 2.60 3.57
CA HIS A 145 -7.11 1.90 3.03
C HIS A 145 -7.56 0.77 2.13
N PHE A 146 -6.84 0.57 1.03
CA PHE A 146 -6.92 -0.65 0.26
C PHE A 146 -5.56 -1.04 -0.27
N ASN A 147 -5.35 -2.34 -0.48
CA ASN A 147 -4.23 -2.85 -1.25
C ASN A 147 -4.65 -4.12 -2.02
N TYR A 148 -4.17 -4.23 -3.25
CA TYR A 148 -4.32 -5.41 -4.08
C TYR A 148 -3.00 -5.74 -4.72
N ARG A 149 -2.57 -6.98 -4.62
CA ARG A 149 -1.25 -7.42 -5.06
C ARG A 149 -1.29 -8.75 -5.78
N TYR A 150 -0.38 -8.90 -6.70
CA TYR A 150 0.02 -10.17 -7.30
C TYR A 150 1.42 -10.50 -6.85
N PHE A 151 1.63 -11.73 -6.42
CA PHE A 151 2.94 -12.24 -6.03
C PHE A 151 3.21 -13.56 -6.73
N GLU A 152 4.46 -13.77 -7.12
CA GLU A 152 4.91 -14.99 -7.78
C GLU A 152 6.34 -15.31 -7.36
N THR A 153 6.63 -16.59 -7.08
CA THR A 153 8.00 -17.07 -7.00
C THR A 153 8.43 -17.59 -8.38
N GLU A 154 9.68 -17.35 -8.75
CA GLU A 154 10.27 -17.87 -9.97
C GLU A 154 11.06 -19.15 -9.67
N ALA A 155 11.22 -20.01 -10.67
CA ALA A 155 12.11 -21.14 -10.54
C ALA A 155 13.57 -20.64 -10.40
N PRO A 156 14.36 -21.16 -9.44
CA PRO A 156 15.78 -20.87 -9.34
C PRO A 156 16.52 -21.21 -10.64
N LYS A 157 17.58 -20.47 -10.96
CA LYS A 157 18.34 -20.68 -12.22
C LYS A 157 18.98 -22.06 -12.30
N ASP A 158 19.36 -22.61 -11.16
CA ASP A 158 19.94 -23.95 -11.00
C ASP A 158 18.88 -25.06 -10.91
N ALA A 159 17.60 -24.70 -10.82
CA ALA A 159 16.47 -25.62 -10.77
C ALA A 159 15.28 -25.10 -11.62
N PRO A 160 15.43 -24.98 -12.95
CA PRO A 160 14.43 -24.34 -13.81
C PRO A 160 13.08 -25.07 -13.86
N GLY A 161 13.01 -26.33 -13.43
CA GLY A 161 11.78 -27.12 -13.31
C GLY A 161 11.13 -27.04 -11.93
N ALA A 162 11.65 -26.27 -10.99
CA ALA A 162 11.07 -26.14 -9.66
C ALA A 162 9.65 -25.52 -9.72
N PRO A 163 8.71 -25.96 -8.87
CA PRO A 163 7.35 -25.48 -8.90
C PRO A 163 7.31 -23.96 -8.56
N ARG A 164 6.59 -23.20 -9.38
CA ARG A 164 6.30 -21.80 -9.13
C ARG A 164 5.07 -21.69 -8.25
N GLN A 165 5.09 -20.73 -7.37
CA GLN A 165 3.93 -20.37 -6.55
C GLN A 165 3.49 -18.99 -6.90
N TRP A 166 2.19 -18.76 -6.95
CA TRP A 166 1.62 -17.44 -7.19
C TRP A 166 0.31 -17.27 -6.42
N TRP A 167 0.00 -16.03 -6.09
CA TRP A 167 -1.29 -15.69 -5.50
C TRP A 167 -1.64 -14.24 -5.74
N PHE A 168 -2.93 -13.98 -5.70
CA PHE A 168 -3.47 -12.65 -5.50
C PHE A 168 -3.82 -12.47 -4.04
N GLY A 169 -3.59 -11.28 -3.53
CA GLY A 169 -3.96 -10.92 -2.16
C GLY A 169 -4.33 -9.46 -2.10
N GLY A 170 -5.09 -9.10 -1.11
CA GLY A 170 -5.47 -7.73 -0.89
C GLY A 170 -6.58 -7.61 0.14
N GLY A 171 -6.92 -6.39 0.44
CA GLY A 171 -7.99 -6.04 1.35
C GLY A 171 -8.35 -4.57 1.22
N THR A 172 -9.51 -4.25 1.72
CA THR A 172 -9.99 -2.89 1.90
C THR A 172 -10.48 -2.79 3.34
N ASP A 173 -10.06 -1.74 4.03
CA ASP A 173 -10.48 -1.46 5.38
C ASP A 173 -10.85 0.01 5.57
N LEU A 174 -11.66 0.26 6.57
CA LEU A 174 -12.02 1.58 7.04
C LEU A 174 -11.59 1.68 8.51
N THR A 175 -10.75 2.65 8.82
CA THR A 175 -10.25 2.88 10.17
C THR A 175 -10.81 4.20 10.69
N PRO A 176 -11.83 4.19 11.55
CA PRO A 176 -12.39 5.41 12.11
C PRO A 176 -11.43 6.05 13.11
N SER A 177 -11.39 7.38 13.16
CA SER A 177 -10.70 8.12 14.22
C SER A 177 -11.48 8.09 15.52
N TYR A 178 -12.82 8.07 15.43
CA TYR A 178 -13.73 7.90 16.58
C TYR A 178 -14.53 6.63 16.42
N ILE A 179 -14.91 6.02 17.54
CA ILE A 179 -15.64 4.76 17.52
C ILE A 179 -17.13 5.07 17.37
N ILE A 180 -17.64 4.76 16.18
CA ILE A 180 -19.08 4.74 15.88
C ILE A 180 -19.47 3.27 15.78
N GLU A 181 -20.17 2.76 16.78
CA GLU A 181 -20.45 1.32 16.92
C GLU A 181 -21.18 0.73 15.70
N GLU A 182 -22.07 1.51 15.09
CA GLU A 182 -22.79 1.11 13.88
C GLU A 182 -21.86 0.94 12.69
N ASP A 183 -20.88 1.84 12.53
CA ASP A 183 -19.88 1.77 11.47
C ASP A 183 -18.93 0.58 11.68
N VAL A 184 -18.49 0.34 12.92
CA VAL A 184 -17.62 -0.80 13.25
C VAL A 184 -18.30 -2.13 12.91
N LYS A 185 -19.59 -2.26 13.19
CA LYS A 185 -20.37 -3.46 12.84
C LYS A 185 -20.59 -3.59 11.33
N HIS A 186 -20.71 -2.47 10.61
CA HIS A 186 -20.94 -2.47 9.18
C HIS A 186 -19.65 -2.74 8.39
N PHE A 187 -18.54 -2.16 8.82
CA PHE A 187 -17.23 -2.26 8.16
C PHE A 187 -16.29 -3.12 8.99
N HIS A 188 -16.28 -4.40 8.71
CA HIS A 188 -15.36 -5.33 9.35
C HIS A 188 -13.92 -5.02 8.92
N SER A 189 -13.08 -4.58 9.84
CA SER A 189 -11.69 -4.23 9.59
C SER A 189 -10.86 -5.47 9.25
N VAL A 190 -10.15 -5.44 8.12
CA VAL A 190 -9.19 -6.47 7.73
C VAL A 190 -7.78 -6.02 8.12
N TYR A 191 -7.11 -6.81 8.96
CA TYR A 191 -5.74 -6.53 9.39
C TYR A 191 -4.74 -6.59 8.22
N ASP A 192 -4.07 -5.47 7.90
CA ASP A 192 -3.02 -5.43 6.88
C ASP A 192 -1.63 -5.72 7.45
N ARG A 193 -1.01 -6.80 6.98
CA ARG A 193 0.36 -7.18 7.30
C ARG A 193 1.40 -6.60 6.33
N GLY A 194 0.98 -5.80 5.36
CA GLY A 194 1.83 -5.29 4.28
C GLY A 194 2.95 -4.39 4.75
N THR A 195 2.70 -3.53 5.74
CA THR A 195 3.70 -2.62 6.31
C THR A 195 4.87 -3.38 6.92
N THR A 196 4.60 -4.40 7.73
CA THR A 196 5.65 -5.24 8.35
C THR A 196 6.46 -5.98 7.30
N PHE A 197 5.80 -6.50 6.25
CA PHE A 197 6.47 -7.16 5.13
C PHE A 197 7.35 -6.16 4.36
N GLY A 198 6.85 -4.96 4.04
CA GLY A 198 7.58 -3.93 3.34
C GLY A 198 8.87 -3.52 4.07
N LEU A 199 8.81 -3.31 5.38
CA LEU A 199 9.99 -2.98 6.19
C LEU A 199 11.02 -4.12 6.21
N LYS A 200 10.57 -5.37 6.38
CA LYS A 200 11.45 -6.55 6.42
C LYS A 200 12.09 -6.88 5.08
N THR A 201 11.47 -6.53 3.98
CA THR A 201 11.95 -6.81 2.61
C THR A 201 12.70 -5.65 1.98
N GLY A 202 13.01 -4.59 2.73
CA GLY A 202 13.71 -3.41 2.23
C GLY A 202 12.86 -2.59 1.25
N GLY A 203 11.56 -2.47 1.53
CA GLY A 203 10.66 -1.57 0.82
C GLY A 203 11.10 -0.12 0.94
N ARG A 204 10.73 0.71 -0.04
CA ARG A 204 11.00 2.14 -0.01
C ARG A 204 10.30 2.79 1.19
N ILE A 205 11.07 3.35 2.11
CA ILE A 205 10.55 3.93 3.37
C ILE A 205 9.52 5.03 3.09
N GLU A 206 9.78 5.92 2.14
CA GLU A 206 8.85 6.99 1.77
C GLU A 206 7.47 6.47 1.34
N SER A 207 7.44 5.36 0.60
CA SER A 207 6.18 4.71 0.19
C SER A 207 5.44 4.05 1.35
N ILE A 208 6.13 3.70 2.42
CA ILE A 208 5.54 3.20 3.67
C ILE A 208 5.04 4.36 4.52
N LEU A 209 5.88 5.40 4.71
CA LEU A 209 5.54 6.57 5.52
C LEU A 209 4.39 7.41 4.95
N VAL A 210 4.15 7.32 3.63
CA VAL A 210 3.04 8.03 3.00
C VAL A 210 1.67 7.56 3.52
N SER A 211 1.60 6.37 4.12
CA SER A 211 0.39 5.84 4.75
C SER A 211 0.05 6.50 6.10
N LEU A 212 1.01 7.21 6.71
CA LEU A 212 0.76 7.93 7.95
C LEU A 212 -0.02 9.22 7.70
N PRO A 213 -0.84 9.69 8.67
CA PRO A 213 -1.53 10.96 8.59
C PRO A 213 -0.53 12.12 8.44
N LEU A 214 -1.00 13.25 7.89
CA LEU A 214 -0.16 14.43 7.68
C LEU A 214 0.33 15.01 9.00
N THR A 215 -0.51 15.00 10.02
CA THR A 215 -0.21 15.54 11.36
C THR A 215 -0.48 14.48 12.42
N ALA A 216 0.32 14.50 13.48
CA ALA A 216 0.12 13.71 14.67
C ALA A 216 0.55 14.52 15.90
N ARG A 217 -0.17 14.36 17.00
CA ARG A 217 0.12 15.07 18.23
C ARG A 217 0.22 14.07 19.37
N TRP A 218 1.35 14.09 20.08
CA TRP A 218 1.58 13.30 21.28
C TRP A 218 1.64 14.24 22.49
N GLU A 219 0.68 14.12 23.37
CA GLU A 219 0.66 14.85 24.63
C GLU A 219 1.10 13.94 25.79
N TYR A 220 1.99 14.45 26.62
CA TYR A 220 2.40 13.72 27.82
C TYR A 220 1.26 13.70 28.85
N ASP A 221 0.96 12.51 29.39
CA ASP A 221 -0.11 12.28 30.39
C ASP A 221 -1.49 12.77 29.92
N ASN A 222 -1.80 12.58 28.63
CA ASN A 222 -3.09 12.96 28.06
C ASN A 222 -4.21 12.18 28.74
N LYS A 223 -5.16 12.91 29.34
CA LYS A 223 -6.34 12.36 30.01
C LYS A 223 -7.60 12.94 29.36
N PRO A 224 -8.15 12.29 28.35
CA PRO A 224 -9.37 12.74 27.70
C PRO A 224 -10.51 12.85 28.69
N GLU A 225 -11.41 13.83 28.49
CA GLU A 225 -12.61 13.99 29.29
C GLU A 225 -13.51 12.75 29.19
N VAL A 226 -13.95 12.23 30.33
CA VAL A 226 -14.78 11.03 30.39
C VAL A 226 -16.06 11.21 29.57
N GLY A 227 -16.28 10.32 28.62
CA GLY A 227 -17.42 10.35 27.71
C GLY A 227 -17.17 11.10 26.41
N SER A 228 -15.99 11.78 26.24
CA SER A 228 -15.57 12.31 24.94
C SER A 228 -15.26 11.20 23.95
N GLU A 229 -15.17 11.52 22.65
CA GLU A 229 -14.83 10.54 21.62
C GLU A 229 -13.39 10.02 21.79
N GLU A 230 -12.48 10.88 22.24
CA GLU A 230 -11.10 10.51 22.56
C GLU A 230 -11.04 9.55 23.76
N TRP A 231 -11.89 9.77 24.77
CA TRP A 231 -12.01 8.86 25.92
C TRP A 231 -12.57 7.49 25.49
N LYS A 232 -13.62 7.47 24.65
CA LYS A 232 -14.20 6.23 24.14
C LYS A 232 -13.16 5.42 23.35
N LEU A 233 -12.33 6.09 22.53
CA LEU A 233 -11.24 5.45 21.82
C LEU A 233 -10.22 4.85 22.79
N LEU A 234 -9.78 5.62 23.79
CA LEU A 234 -8.86 5.16 24.83
C LEU A 234 -9.46 3.99 25.62
N ASP A 235 -10.72 4.06 26.03
CA ASP A 235 -11.41 3.00 26.75
C ASP A 235 -11.46 1.70 25.92
N THR A 236 -11.73 1.79 24.64
CA THR A 236 -11.73 0.62 23.74
C THR A 236 -10.34 -0.01 23.59
N CYS A 237 -9.28 0.78 23.62
CA CYS A 237 -7.91 0.25 23.61
C CYS A 237 -7.54 -0.46 24.93
N ILE A 238 -8.06 0.04 26.05
CA ILE A 238 -7.82 -0.54 27.39
C ILE A 238 -8.75 -1.75 27.65
N ASN A 239 -10.01 -1.62 27.26
CA ASN A 239 -11.08 -2.59 27.46
C ASN A 239 -11.67 -3.03 26.11
N PRO A 240 -10.95 -3.83 25.31
CA PRO A 240 -11.43 -4.24 24.00
C PRO A 240 -12.72 -5.02 24.09
N LYS A 241 -13.64 -4.74 23.15
CA LYS A 241 -14.96 -5.41 23.05
C LYS A 241 -14.99 -6.30 21.82
N GLU A 242 -15.72 -7.40 21.90
CA GLU A 242 -16.17 -8.11 20.71
C GLU A 242 -17.31 -7.34 20.05
N TRP A 243 -17.13 -6.96 18.77
CA TRP A 243 -18.09 -6.15 18.01
C TRP A 243 -19.01 -6.99 17.13
N ILE A 244 -18.65 -8.24 16.88
CA ILE A 244 -19.35 -9.24 16.06
C ILE A 244 -19.38 -10.59 16.76
#